data_670f26adf8c7e6f4e598cd8883b74051
#
_entry.id   670f26adf8c7e6f4e598cd8883b74051
#
_cell.length_a   1.000
_cell.length_b   1.000
_cell.length_c   1.000
_cell.angle_alpha   90.00
_cell.angle_beta   90.00
_cell.angle_gamma   90.00
#
_symmetry.space_group_name_H-M   'P 1'
#
loop_
_entity.id
_entity.type
_entity.pdbx_description
1 polymer ?
#
loop_
_entity_poly.entity_id
_entity_poly.type
_entity_poly.pdbx_seq_one_letter_code
_entity_poly.pdbx_strand_id
1 'polypeptide(L)'
;MFGVKEHNTTNNFSCNTITIERIEMKKLNLKILACTGILLSSSVFADGHSPVEFSANVGYFSDYIYRGGSQTADGAAIQGGFDMGHESGFYLGTWASNVDFGNSANIEIDFYGGIGGELPNGISWDIGALYYWYPGVKAADDAGGDFDFYDIYAGVGYTFGGDLAPSIGFGIAYTPDYFGEVGDATYYTVDFGVSLPGDVGLAFQFGYQDNDEENRAGPSYSHASVGISKAIGIFTLDLSYYFDIDDTKEFWVRGNDEPDALVFSVSSSF
;
A
#
# COMPACT_ATOMS: atom_id res chain seq x y z
N MET A 1 50.81 55.88 -41.89
CA MET A 1 49.74 55.17 -42.56
C MET A 1 49.40 53.99 -41.65
N PHE A 2 48.46 54.20 -40.73
CA PHE A 2 48.14 53.24 -39.68
C PHE A 2 46.86 52.47 -40.09
N GLY A 3 46.99 51.15 -40.24
CA GLY A 3 45.86 50.27 -40.51
C GLY A 3 45.21 49.85 -39.20
N VAL A 4 43.95 50.21 -39.04
CA VAL A 4 43.07 49.77 -37.93
C VAL A 4 42.56 48.39 -38.27
N LYS A 5 42.84 47.40 -37.39
CA LYS A 5 42.21 46.08 -37.43
C LYS A 5 40.91 46.15 -36.62
N GLU A 6 39.78 45.98 -37.29
CA GLU A 6 38.51 45.76 -36.68
C GLU A 6 38.46 44.36 -36.06
N HIS A 7 38.21 44.26 -34.76
CA HIS A 7 37.88 43.05 -34.06
C HIS A 7 36.37 42.88 -34.12
N ASN A 8 35.93 41.95 -34.95
CA ASN A 8 34.53 41.52 -35.03
C ASN A 8 34.28 40.45 -33.96
N THR A 9 33.74 40.85 -32.82
CA THR A 9 33.26 39.91 -31.79
C THR A 9 31.79 39.57 -32.07
N THR A 10 31.58 38.47 -32.80
CA THR A 10 30.27 37.85 -32.91
C THR A 10 29.99 37.07 -31.64
N ASN A 11 29.15 37.63 -30.78
CA ASN A 11 28.55 36.91 -29.67
C ASN A 11 27.55 35.87 -30.22
N ASN A 12 27.99 34.65 -30.38
CA ASN A 12 27.11 33.51 -30.60
C ASN A 12 26.47 33.15 -29.25
N PHE A 13 25.23 33.61 -29.01
CA PHE A 13 24.36 33.02 -28.04
C PHE A 13 23.96 31.65 -28.56
N SER A 14 24.69 30.63 -28.12
CA SER A 14 24.26 29.24 -28.27
C SER A 14 23.05 29.03 -27.35
N CYS A 15 21.85 28.94 -27.95
CA CYS A 15 20.68 28.45 -27.30
C CYS A 15 20.94 26.96 -27.01
N ASN A 16 21.33 26.65 -25.76
CA ASN A 16 21.37 25.28 -25.29
C ASN A 16 19.93 24.75 -25.28
N THR A 17 19.60 24.08 -26.35
CA THR A 17 18.43 23.20 -26.36
C THR A 17 18.67 22.16 -25.30
N ILE A 18 17.97 22.30 -24.16
CA ILE A 18 17.89 21.24 -23.16
C ILE A 18 17.18 20.09 -23.85
N THR A 19 17.97 19.16 -24.38
CA THR A 19 17.46 17.87 -24.79
C THR A 19 17.07 17.19 -23.49
N ILE A 20 15.78 17.19 -23.20
CA ILE A 20 15.21 16.29 -22.21
C ILE A 20 15.41 14.90 -22.81
N GLU A 21 16.55 14.27 -22.49
CA GLU A 21 16.69 12.84 -22.72
C GLU A 21 15.48 12.21 -22.01
N ARG A 22 14.66 11.56 -22.82
CA ARG A 22 13.63 10.65 -22.35
C ARG A 22 14.34 9.68 -21.41
N ILE A 23 14.23 9.92 -20.10
CA ILE A 23 14.56 8.91 -19.11
C ILE A 23 13.65 7.75 -19.48
N GLU A 24 14.23 6.70 -20.08
CA GLU A 24 13.54 5.43 -20.20
C GLU A 24 13.15 5.07 -18.77
N MET A 25 11.87 5.20 -18.46
CA MET A 25 11.31 4.62 -17.25
C MET A 25 11.58 3.12 -17.37
N LYS A 26 12.70 2.70 -16.77
CA LYS A 26 12.94 1.28 -16.54
C LYS A 26 11.68 0.77 -15.89
N LYS A 27 11.04 -0.18 -16.55
CA LYS A 27 9.79 -0.84 -16.19
C LYS A 27 9.66 -0.87 -14.67
N LEU A 28 8.73 -0.08 -14.16
CA LEU A 28 8.36 -0.05 -12.75
C LEU A 28 7.84 -1.45 -12.46
N ASN A 29 8.69 -2.28 -11.87
CA ASN A 29 8.24 -3.55 -11.33
C ASN A 29 7.36 -3.20 -10.15
N LEU A 30 6.05 -3.11 -10.40
CA LEU A 30 5.04 -2.99 -9.36
C LEU A 30 5.14 -4.28 -8.53
N LYS A 31 5.96 -4.23 -7.49
CA LYS A 31 6.06 -5.31 -6.53
C LYS A 31 4.81 -5.20 -5.66
N ILE A 32 3.75 -5.89 -6.08
CA ILE A 32 2.54 -6.02 -5.27
C ILE A 32 2.90 -7.01 -4.16
N LEU A 33 3.33 -6.48 -3.03
CA LEU A 33 3.35 -7.20 -1.77
C LEU A 33 2.18 -6.66 -0.95
N ALA A 34 0.99 -7.13 -1.27
CA ALA A 34 -0.24 -6.72 -0.61
C ALA A 34 -0.50 -7.59 0.63
N CYS A 35 0.42 -7.54 1.59
CA CYS A 35 0.12 -8.01 2.93
C CYS A 35 -0.26 -6.85 3.83
N THR A 36 -1.48 -6.38 3.85
CA THR A 36 -1.94 -5.14 4.49
C THR A 36 -1.87 -3.97 3.49
N GLY A 37 -2.91 -3.27 3.19
CA GLY A 37 -3.02 -2.17 2.23
C GLY A 37 -1.90 -1.10 2.16
N ILE A 38 -0.69 -1.44 2.55
CA ILE A 38 0.51 -0.64 2.47
C ILE A 38 1.05 -0.73 1.05
N LEU A 39 0.76 0.26 0.25
CA LEU A 39 1.44 0.50 -1.02
C LEU A 39 2.90 0.83 -0.71
N LEU A 40 3.78 -0.16 -0.74
CA LEU A 40 5.22 0.11 -0.78
C LEU A 40 5.50 0.88 -2.06
N SER A 41 5.60 2.19 -1.94
CA SER A 41 5.99 3.06 -3.03
C SER A 41 7.40 2.64 -3.47
N SER A 42 7.54 2.27 -4.75
CA SER A 42 8.85 2.07 -5.35
C SER A 42 9.56 3.42 -5.37
N SER A 43 10.55 3.58 -4.50
CA SER A 43 11.41 4.75 -4.42
C SER A 43 12.05 5.06 -5.79
N VAL A 44 11.88 6.28 -6.25
CA VAL A 44 12.59 6.82 -7.40
C VAL A 44 13.96 7.28 -6.90
N PHE A 45 15.02 6.54 -7.26
CA PHE A 45 16.39 6.91 -6.93
C PHE A 45 16.72 8.30 -7.51
N ALA A 46 16.90 9.27 -6.64
CA ALA A 46 17.54 10.51 -6.99
C ALA A 46 19.05 10.27 -7.05
N ASP A 47 19.72 10.75 -8.12
CA ASP A 47 21.16 10.67 -8.34
C ASP A 47 21.96 11.33 -7.21
N GLY A 48 22.23 10.58 -6.15
CA GLY A 48 23.07 11.03 -5.04
C GLY A 48 23.22 9.87 -4.05
N HIS A 49 24.45 9.46 -3.80
CA HIS A 49 24.90 8.32 -2.99
C HIS A 49 24.42 8.31 -1.52
N SER A 50 23.12 8.46 -1.29
CA SER A 50 22.54 8.23 0.05
C SER A 50 22.10 6.79 0.14
N PRO A 51 22.55 6.01 1.15
CA PRO A 51 22.04 4.66 1.39
C PRO A 51 20.60 4.66 1.91
N VAL A 52 20.04 5.83 2.18
CA VAL A 52 18.69 6.04 2.72
C VAL A 52 17.86 6.84 1.72
N GLU A 53 16.65 6.39 1.48
CA GLU A 53 15.65 7.04 0.65
C GLU A 53 14.40 7.33 1.46
N PHE A 54 13.70 8.40 1.10
CA PHE A 54 12.42 8.77 1.69
C PHE A 54 11.37 8.87 0.60
N SER A 55 10.17 8.42 0.92
CA SER A 55 9.02 8.60 0.05
C SER A 55 7.79 8.97 0.88
N ALA A 56 6.78 9.47 0.20
CA ALA A 56 5.49 9.78 0.80
C ALA A 56 4.38 9.41 -0.18
N ASN A 57 3.20 9.15 0.35
CA ASN A 57 2.02 8.89 -0.45
C ASN A 57 0.79 9.57 0.15
N VAL A 58 -0.20 9.82 -0.69
CA VAL A 58 -1.52 10.30 -0.27
C VAL A 58 -2.56 9.79 -1.25
N GLY A 59 -3.76 9.46 -0.75
CA GLY A 59 -4.87 9.02 -1.58
C GLY A 59 -6.23 9.37 -0.99
N TYR A 60 -7.20 9.46 -1.89
CA TYR A 60 -8.62 9.47 -1.58
C TYR A 60 -9.20 8.12 -1.97
N PHE A 61 -10.00 7.55 -1.10
CA PHE A 61 -10.71 6.29 -1.29
C PHE A 61 -12.18 6.51 -0.98
N SER A 62 -13.07 5.93 -1.78
CA SER A 62 -14.52 6.02 -1.49
C SER A 62 -14.93 5.22 -0.27
N ASP A 63 -14.12 4.24 0.13
CA ASP A 63 -14.23 3.45 1.35
C ASP A 63 -12.84 2.90 1.72
N TYR A 64 -12.57 2.70 3.00
CA TYR A 64 -11.35 2.03 3.48
C TYR A 64 -11.67 0.57 3.81
N ILE A 65 -11.21 -0.35 2.99
CA ILE A 65 -11.38 -1.80 3.21
C ILE A 65 -10.10 -2.39 3.80
N TYR A 66 -10.18 -2.99 4.98
CA TYR A 66 -9.12 -3.74 5.64
C TYR A 66 -9.57 -5.19 5.84
N ARG A 67 -8.80 -6.15 5.29
CA ARG A 67 -9.09 -7.59 5.34
C ARG A 67 -10.54 -7.93 4.98
N GLY A 68 -11.10 -7.26 3.96
CA GLY A 68 -12.48 -7.45 3.49
C GLY A 68 -13.54 -6.60 4.20
N GLY A 69 -13.22 -5.93 5.31
CA GLY A 69 -14.17 -5.12 6.08
C GLY A 69 -13.97 -3.62 5.92
N SER A 70 -15.08 -2.85 5.82
CA SER A 70 -15.03 -1.39 5.82
C SER A 70 -14.59 -0.85 7.17
N GLN A 71 -13.61 0.07 7.15
CA GLN A 71 -13.10 0.77 8.32
C GLN A 71 -13.70 2.19 8.45
N THR A 72 -14.51 2.61 7.49
CA THR A 72 -15.11 3.94 7.44
C THR A 72 -16.64 3.91 7.35
N ALA A 73 -17.25 2.78 7.72
CA ALA A 73 -18.72 2.57 7.65
C ALA A 73 -19.27 2.95 6.27
N ASP A 74 -18.67 2.43 5.19
CA ASP A 74 -18.95 2.71 3.77
C ASP A 74 -18.71 4.18 3.39
N GLY A 75 -17.98 4.92 4.22
CA GLY A 75 -17.63 6.32 4.01
C GLY A 75 -16.25 6.52 3.40
N ALA A 76 -16.01 7.72 2.91
CA ALA A 76 -14.74 8.06 2.29
C ALA A 76 -13.57 8.13 3.28
N ALA A 77 -12.38 7.74 2.81
CA ALA A 77 -11.12 7.86 3.52
C ALA A 77 -10.13 8.78 2.80
N ILE A 78 -9.37 9.54 3.59
CA ILE A 78 -8.11 10.16 3.19
C ILE A 78 -6.99 9.41 3.88
N GLN A 79 -6.09 8.86 3.09
CA GLN A 79 -5.02 8.00 3.56
C GLN A 79 -3.68 8.54 3.09
N GLY A 80 -2.63 8.30 3.86
CA GLY A 80 -1.29 8.67 3.43
C GLY A 80 -0.22 8.29 4.43
N GLY A 81 1.03 8.29 3.97
CA GLY A 81 2.14 7.84 4.77
C GLY A 81 3.48 8.40 4.34
N PHE A 82 4.49 8.09 5.15
CA PHE A 82 5.89 8.38 4.91
C PHE A 82 6.71 7.12 5.12
N ASP A 83 7.64 6.89 4.21
CA ASP A 83 8.52 5.72 4.23
C ASP A 83 9.98 6.14 4.21
N MET A 84 10.81 5.35 4.84
CA MET A 84 12.26 5.39 4.78
C MET A 84 12.76 4.00 4.40
N GLY A 85 13.49 3.90 3.31
CA GLY A 85 14.17 2.68 2.87
C GLY A 85 15.69 2.82 2.98
N HIS A 86 16.39 1.72 3.24
CA HIS A 86 17.84 1.64 3.25
C HIS A 86 18.31 0.58 2.26
N GLU A 87 19.46 0.79 1.61
CA GLU A 87 20.01 -0.12 0.58
C GLU A 87 20.24 -1.57 1.06
N SER A 88 20.32 -1.79 2.39
CA SER A 88 20.42 -3.12 2.98
C SER A 88 19.10 -3.91 3.00
N GLY A 89 18.00 -3.28 2.56
CA GLY A 89 16.66 -3.81 2.60
C GLY A 89 15.86 -3.45 3.87
N PHE A 90 16.47 -2.81 4.88
CA PHE A 90 15.72 -2.29 6.02
C PHE A 90 14.82 -1.13 5.62
N TYR A 91 13.62 -1.07 6.21
CA TYR A 91 12.69 0.02 6.04
C TYR A 91 11.94 0.33 7.34
N LEU A 92 11.48 1.57 7.44
CA LEU A 92 10.56 2.05 8.47
C LEU A 92 9.52 2.94 7.79
N GLY A 93 8.31 2.96 8.32
CA GLY A 93 7.27 3.83 7.80
C GLY A 93 6.20 4.15 8.83
N THR A 94 5.36 5.09 8.46
CA THR A 94 4.11 5.42 9.14
C THR A 94 3.04 5.69 8.11
N TRP A 95 1.82 5.30 8.43
CA TRP A 95 0.66 5.55 7.60
C TRP A 95 -0.51 5.96 8.48
N ALA A 96 -1.50 6.64 7.92
CA ALA A 96 -2.69 7.04 8.65
C ALA A 96 -3.92 7.10 7.76
N SER A 97 -5.08 6.87 8.35
CA SER A 97 -6.40 7.01 7.76
C SER A 97 -7.41 7.52 8.78
N ASN A 98 -8.44 8.21 8.33
CA ASN A 98 -9.64 8.32 9.14
C ASN A 98 -10.37 6.98 9.18
N VAL A 99 -11.00 6.70 10.32
CA VAL A 99 -11.84 5.51 10.55
C VAL A 99 -13.18 5.90 11.17
N ASP A 100 -14.19 5.05 11.05
CA ASP A 100 -15.50 5.18 11.70
C ASP A 100 -16.00 3.80 12.15
N PHE A 101 -15.73 3.45 13.39
CA PHE A 101 -16.27 2.23 14.01
C PHE A 101 -17.56 2.49 14.79
N GLY A 102 -18.11 3.71 14.67
CA GLY A 102 -19.30 4.19 15.39
C GLY A 102 -19.08 4.37 16.89
N ASN A 103 -17.85 4.55 17.29
CA ASN A 103 -17.40 4.88 18.64
C ASN A 103 -16.51 6.13 18.60
N SER A 104 -15.61 6.32 19.55
CA SER A 104 -14.73 7.50 19.58
C SER A 104 -13.47 7.36 18.71
N ALA A 105 -13.16 6.19 18.18
CA ALA A 105 -12.08 6.02 17.20
C ALA A 105 -12.43 6.79 15.91
N ASN A 106 -11.53 7.66 15.47
CA ASN A 106 -11.74 8.50 14.29
C ASN A 106 -10.50 8.61 13.39
N ILE A 107 -9.38 8.09 13.86
CA ILE A 107 -8.13 8.03 13.11
C ILE A 107 -7.38 6.75 13.50
N GLU A 108 -6.75 6.13 12.53
CA GLU A 108 -5.77 5.06 12.65
C GLU A 108 -4.41 5.61 12.27
N ILE A 109 -3.38 5.30 13.02
CA ILE A 109 -1.99 5.63 12.71
C ILE A 109 -1.16 4.37 12.89
N ASP A 110 -0.48 4.00 11.83
CA ASP A 110 0.35 2.81 11.77
C ASP A 110 1.83 3.15 11.85
N PHE A 111 2.58 2.32 12.55
CA PHE A 111 4.03 2.34 12.56
C PHE A 111 4.54 0.96 12.16
N TYR A 112 5.36 0.90 11.14
CA TYR A 112 5.87 -0.36 10.64
C TYR A 112 7.35 -0.31 10.33
N GLY A 113 7.95 -1.47 10.31
CA GLY A 113 9.33 -1.63 9.88
C GLY A 113 9.68 -3.09 9.67
N GLY A 114 10.70 -3.31 8.87
CA GLY A 114 11.09 -4.66 8.49
C GLY A 114 12.36 -4.70 7.68
N ILE A 115 12.56 -5.85 7.08
CA ILE A 115 13.63 -6.11 6.14
C ILE A 115 13.10 -6.94 4.98
N GLY A 116 13.38 -6.50 3.76
CA GLY A 116 13.00 -7.20 2.54
C GLY A 116 14.11 -7.24 1.52
N GLY A 117 13.94 -8.06 0.51
CA GLY A 117 14.93 -8.19 -0.55
C GLY A 117 14.47 -9.11 -1.67
N GLU A 118 15.39 -9.40 -2.57
CA GLU A 118 15.20 -10.32 -3.68
C GLU A 118 16.32 -11.36 -3.71
N LEU A 119 15.93 -12.62 -3.84
CA LEU A 119 16.86 -13.73 -4.04
C LEU A 119 17.40 -13.74 -5.48
N PRO A 120 18.56 -14.37 -5.77
CA PRO A 120 19.14 -14.43 -7.10
C PRO A 120 18.24 -15.07 -8.18
N ASN A 121 17.23 -15.83 -7.78
CA ASN A 121 16.24 -16.45 -8.66
C ASN A 121 15.01 -15.55 -8.93
N GLY A 122 15.00 -14.28 -8.43
CA GLY A 122 13.92 -13.33 -8.63
C GLY A 122 12.76 -13.44 -7.64
N ILE A 123 12.85 -14.29 -6.63
CA ILE A 123 11.86 -14.36 -5.54
C ILE A 123 12.09 -13.17 -4.62
N SER A 124 11.09 -12.30 -4.48
CA SER A 124 11.04 -11.27 -3.45
C SER A 124 10.60 -11.87 -2.11
N TRP A 125 11.08 -11.31 -1.02
CA TRP A 125 10.69 -11.68 0.34
C TRP A 125 10.69 -10.46 1.24
N ASP A 126 9.89 -10.51 2.29
CA ASP A 126 9.76 -9.47 3.31
C ASP A 126 9.40 -10.09 4.66
N ILE A 127 9.93 -9.50 5.74
CA ILE A 127 9.57 -9.82 7.13
C ILE A 127 9.55 -8.51 7.91
N GLY A 128 8.48 -8.26 8.67
CA GLY A 128 8.35 -7.03 9.42
C GLY A 128 7.34 -7.12 10.56
N ALA A 129 7.14 -5.97 11.19
CA ALA A 129 6.10 -5.77 12.19
C ALA A 129 5.37 -4.47 11.90
N LEU A 130 4.10 -4.43 12.27
CA LEU A 130 3.18 -3.32 12.09
C LEU A 130 2.41 -3.13 13.39
N TYR A 131 2.42 -1.91 13.93
CA TYR A 131 1.63 -1.50 15.09
C TYR A 131 0.52 -0.56 14.65
N TYR A 132 -0.70 -0.94 14.95
CA TYR A 132 -1.92 -0.15 14.71
C TYR A 132 -2.23 0.65 15.97
N TRP A 133 -2.34 1.96 15.82
CA TRP A 133 -2.61 2.88 16.91
C TRP A 133 -3.86 3.71 16.64
N TYR A 134 -4.80 3.69 17.59
CA TYR A 134 -6.07 4.43 17.52
C TYR A 134 -6.10 5.57 18.56
N PRO A 135 -5.38 6.69 18.35
CA PRO A 135 -5.28 7.76 19.32
C PRO A 135 -6.63 8.43 19.59
N GLY A 136 -6.91 8.70 20.87
CA GLY A 136 -8.10 9.44 21.28
C GLY A 136 -9.34 8.58 21.51
N VAL A 137 -9.23 7.27 21.47
CA VAL A 137 -10.28 6.35 21.95
C VAL A 137 -10.59 6.66 23.41
N LYS A 138 -11.88 6.81 23.73
CA LYS A 138 -12.32 7.10 25.09
C LYS A 138 -12.42 5.81 25.91
N ALA A 139 -12.04 5.87 27.18
CA ALA A 139 -12.11 4.72 28.08
C ALA A 139 -13.50 4.04 28.16
N ALA A 140 -14.58 4.73 27.81
CA ALA A 140 -15.91 4.15 27.75
C ALA A 140 -16.11 3.23 26.55
N ASP A 141 -15.41 3.51 25.44
CA ASP A 141 -15.45 2.71 24.21
C ASP A 141 -14.42 1.56 24.27
N ASP A 142 -13.38 1.76 25.10
CA ASP A 142 -12.28 0.83 25.37
C ASP A 142 -12.61 -0.21 26.49
N ALA A 143 -13.80 -0.16 27.01
CA ALA A 143 -14.22 -1.05 28.12
C ALA A 143 -14.30 -2.54 27.73
N GLY A 144 -14.14 -2.86 26.47
CA GLY A 144 -14.10 -4.20 25.91
C GLY A 144 -12.70 -4.77 25.68
N GLY A 145 -11.68 -3.91 25.71
CA GLY A 145 -10.28 -4.19 25.39
C GLY A 145 -9.64 -3.06 24.59
N ASP A 146 -8.31 -2.97 24.58
CA ASP A 146 -7.56 -1.96 23.83
C ASP A 146 -7.78 -2.15 22.31
N PHE A 147 -7.90 -1.06 21.58
CA PHE A 147 -8.01 -1.10 20.12
C PHE A 147 -6.65 -1.24 19.44
N ASP A 148 -5.61 -0.80 20.14
CA ASP A 148 -4.24 -0.89 19.64
C ASP A 148 -3.78 -2.35 19.62
N PHE A 149 -3.15 -2.75 18.52
CA PHE A 149 -2.58 -4.09 18.39
C PHE A 149 -1.40 -4.09 17.42
N TYR A 150 -0.75 -5.23 17.25
CA TYR A 150 0.35 -5.36 16.29
C TYR A 150 0.31 -6.68 15.55
N ASP A 151 0.81 -6.65 14.32
CA ASP A 151 1.08 -7.81 13.51
C ASP A 151 2.59 -8.05 13.39
N ILE A 152 2.98 -9.33 13.36
CA ILE A 152 4.25 -9.76 12.79
C ILE A 152 3.91 -10.40 11.45
N TYR A 153 4.54 -9.94 10.37
CA TYR A 153 4.19 -10.41 9.03
C TYR A 153 5.40 -10.91 8.25
N ALA A 154 5.12 -11.77 7.29
CA ALA A 154 6.07 -12.21 6.29
C ALA A 154 5.38 -12.39 4.94
N GLY A 155 6.14 -12.20 3.86
CA GLY A 155 5.64 -12.39 2.51
C GLY A 155 6.71 -12.88 1.55
N VAL A 156 6.25 -13.53 0.49
CA VAL A 156 7.09 -13.91 -0.65
C VAL A 156 6.34 -13.64 -1.94
N GLY A 157 7.08 -13.29 -3.00
CA GLY A 157 6.47 -13.02 -4.29
C GLY A 157 7.38 -13.35 -5.47
N TYR A 158 6.77 -13.49 -6.64
CA TYR A 158 7.51 -13.68 -7.88
C TYR A 158 6.79 -12.97 -9.04
N THR A 159 7.57 -12.24 -9.83
CA THR A 159 7.08 -11.62 -11.07
C THR A 159 7.68 -12.32 -12.27
N PHE A 160 6.83 -12.88 -13.11
CA PHE A 160 7.25 -13.58 -14.33
C PHE A 160 7.69 -12.56 -15.39
N GLY A 161 8.58 -12.98 -16.26
CA GLY A 161 9.00 -12.18 -17.39
C GLY A 161 7.91 -12.02 -18.46
N GLY A 162 8.13 -11.07 -19.38
CA GLY A 162 7.22 -10.80 -20.52
C GLY A 162 6.48 -9.48 -20.38
N ASP A 163 5.74 -9.10 -21.41
CA ASP A 163 5.12 -7.78 -21.50
C ASP A 163 3.95 -7.60 -20.52
N LEU A 164 3.30 -8.68 -20.12
CA LEU A 164 2.22 -8.68 -19.15
C LEU A 164 2.74 -8.77 -17.70
N ALA A 165 4.01 -9.16 -17.52
CA ALA A 165 4.68 -9.30 -16.21
C ALA A 165 3.75 -9.86 -15.11
N PRO A 166 3.11 -11.04 -15.31
CA PRO A 166 2.21 -11.58 -14.30
C PRO A 166 2.98 -11.83 -13.01
N SER A 167 2.33 -11.59 -11.87
CA SER A 167 2.90 -11.76 -10.56
C SER A 167 2.03 -12.64 -9.67
N ILE A 168 2.66 -13.31 -8.73
CA ILE A 168 2.00 -14.04 -7.65
C ILE A 168 2.69 -13.70 -6.34
N GLY A 169 1.89 -13.54 -5.28
CA GLY A 169 2.35 -13.28 -3.92
C GLY A 169 1.65 -14.17 -2.91
N PHE A 170 2.31 -14.39 -1.79
CA PHE A 170 1.76 -15.04 -0.61
C PHE A 170 2.18 -14.26 0.62
N GLY A 171 1.25 -14.01 1.53
CA GLY A 171 1.48 -13.30 2.76
C GLY A 171 0.87 -14.00 3.96
N ILE A 172 1.47 -13.74 5.12
CA ILE A 172 0.96 -14.12 6.42
C ILE A 172 1.18 -12.98 7.40
N ALA A 173 0.19 -12.68 8.24
CA ALA A 173 0.31 -11.78 9.37
C ALA A 173 -0.28 -12.45 10.61
N TYR A 174 0.39 -12.35 11.73
CA TYR A 174 -0.01 -12.92 13.01
C TYR A 174 -0.05 -11.83 14.07
N THR A 175 -1.14 -11.77 14.81
CA THR A 175 -1.27 -10.97 16.03
C THR A 175 -1.55 -11.90 17.22
N PRO A 176 -0.87 -11.70 18.34
CA PRO A 176 -1.16 -12.47 19.56
C PRO A 176 -2.41 -11.97 20.30
N ASP A 177 -2.83 -10.73 20.00
CA ASP A 177 -4.01 -10.11 20.60
C ASP A 177 -4.59 -9.09 19.62
N TYR A 178 -5.67 -9.47 18.94
CA TYR A 178 -6.28 -8.70 17.86
C TYR A 178 -7.12 -7.55 18.42
N PHE A 179 -7.48 -6.60 17.57
CA PHE A 179 -8.31 -5.43 17.85
C PHE A 179 -9.39 -5.68 18.90
N GLY A 180 -9.34 -4.91 20.02
CA GLY A 180 -10.27 -5.07 21.14
C GLY A 180 -9.89 -6.18 22.14
N GLU A 181 -8.62 -6.61 22.16
CA GLU A 181 -8.10 -7.67 23.04
C GLU A 181 -8.97 -8.96 22.95
N VAL A 182 -9.23 -9.40 21.73
CA VAL A 182 -10.12 -10.54 21.47
C VAL A 182 -9.38 -11.86 21.31
N GLY A 183 -8.05 -11.85 21.44
CA GLY A 183 -7.17 -13.01 21.32
C GLY A 183 -6.39 -13.04 20.01
N ASP A 184 -5.68 -14.13 19.75
CA ASP A 184 -4.81 -14.23 18.60
C ASP A 184 -5.57 -14.46 17.29
N ALA A 185 -4.97 -13.99 16.21
CA ALA A 185 -5.48 -14.18 14.87
C ALA A 185 -4.35 -14.30 13.86
N THR A 186 -4.60 -15.02 12.78
CA THR A 186 -3.65 -15.15 11.66
C THR A 186 -4.38 -14.82 10.36
N TYR A 187 -3.75 -13.95 9.58
CA TYR A 187 -4.28 -13.57 8.27
C TYR A 187 -3.38 -14.07 7.16
N TYR A 188 -3.95 -14.71 6.15
CA TYR A 188 -3.26 -15.26 5.00
C TYR A 188 -3.73 -14.57 3.72
N THR A 189 -2.80 -14.29 2.78
CA THR A 189 -3.13 -13.74 1.46
C THR A 189 -2.52 -14.53 0.32
N VAL A 190 -3.24 -14.51 -0.79
CA VAL A 190 -2.74 -14.88 -2.11
C VAL A 190 -3.08 -13.76 -3.07
N ASP A 191 -2.07 -13.23 -3.75
CA ASP A 191 -2.19 -12.09 -4.65
C ASP A 191 -1.79 -12.48 -6.07
N PHE A 192 -2.52 -11.97 -7.06
CA PHE A 192 -2.17 -12.08 -8.48
C PHE A 192 -2.22 -10.69 -9.11
N GLY A 193 -1.26 -10.42 -9.99
CA GLY A 193 -1.21 -9.17 -10.72
C GLY A 193 -0.87 -9.38 -12.19
N VAL A 194 -1.37 -8.49 -13.04
CA VAL A 194 -1.02 -8.46 -14.48
C VAL A 194 -0.90 -7.01 -14.92
N SER A 195 0.18 -6.70 -15.64
CA SER A 195 0.38 -5.39 -16.27
C SER A 195 -0.10 -5.43 -17.72
N LEU A 196 -1.03 -4.56 -18.08
CA LEU A 196 -1.56 -4.43 -19.41
C LEU A 196 -0.94 -3.21 -20.14
N PRO A 197 -0.94 -3.18 -21.49
CA PRO A 197 -0.47 -2.02 -22.24
C PRO A 197 -1.19 -0.73 -21.84
N GLY A 198 -0.44 0.37 -21.82
CA GLY A 198 -0.99 1.69 -21.53
C GLY A 198 -1.12 1.97 -20.03
N ASP A 199 -0.21 1.45 -19.22
CA ASP A 199 -0.12 1.68 -17.77
C ASP A 199 -1.40 1.26 -17.02
N VAL A 200 -2.01 0.17 -17.45
CA VAL A 200 -3.17 -0.46 -16.82
C VAL A 200 -2.72 -1.66 -16.02
N GLY A 201 -3.15 -1.77 -14.76
CA GLY A 201 -2.94 -2.93 -13.91
C GLY A 201 -4.25 -3.68 -13.68
N LEU A 202 -4.18 -5.00 -13.58
CA LEU A 202 -5.23 -5.84 -13.01
C LEU A 202 -4.67 -6.52 -11.78
N ALA A 203 -5.46 -6.56 -10.70
CA ALA A 203 -5.10 -7.22 -9.46
C ALA A 203 -6.24 -8.12 -8.99
N PHE A 204 -5.88 -9.21 -8.35
CA PHE A 204 -6.78 -10.10 -7.65
C PHE A 204 -6.14 -10.48 -6.33
N GLN A 205 -6.92 -10.46 -5.25
CA GLN A 205 -6.50 -10.91 -3.92
C GLN A 205 -7.53 -11.89 -3.37
N PHE A 206 -7.03 -12.92 -2.71
CA PHE A 206 -7.80 -13.76 -1.80
C PHE A 206 -7.19 -13.64 -0.41
N GLY A 207 -8.03 -13.41 0.60
CA GLY A 207 -7.65 -13.33 2.00
C GLY A 207 -8.44 -14.31 2.85
N TYR A 208 -7.77 -14.85 3.88
CA TYR A 208 -8.39 -15.70 4.90
C TYR A 208 -7.94 -15.23 6.27
N GLN A 209 -8.88 -14.80 7.09
CA GLN A 209 -8.69 -14.46 8.50
C GLN A 209 -9.04 -15.67 9.34
N ASP A 210 -8.04 -16.21 10.02
CA ASP A 210 -8.16 -17.32 10.97
C ASP A 210 -8.19 -16.75 12.39
N ASN A 211 -9.35 -16.80 13.01
CA ASN A 211 -9.53 -16.38 14.39
C ASN A 211 -9.62 -17.64 15.27
N ASP A 212 -8.95 -17.64 16.43
CA ASP A 212 -9.11 -18.74 17.38
C ASP A 212 -10.59 -18.85 17.82
N GLU A 213 -11.16 -20.06 17.78
CA GLU A 213 -12.56 -20.32 18.12
C GLU A 213 -12.94 -19.92 19.56
N GLU A 214 -11.97 -19.85 20.47
CA GLU A 214 -12.16 -19.38 21.85
C GLU A 214 -12.17 -17.85 21.96
N ASN A 215 -11.82 -17.14 20.88
CA ASN A 215 -11.70 -15.71 20.85
C ASN A 215 -13.04 -15.01 20.64
N ARG A 216 -13.13 -13.77 21.11
CA ARG A 216 -14.28 -12.89 20.86
C ARG A 216 -14.22 -12.22 19.49
N ALA A 217 -13.20 -12.52 18.69
CA ALA A 217 -12.98 -11.95 17.36
C ALA A 217 -14.01 -12.38 16.30
N GLY A 218 -14.94 -13.26 16.66
CA GLY A 218 -15.90 -13.81 15.72
C GLY A 218 -15.35 -15.00 14.92
N PRO A 219 -16.12 -15.53 13.98
CA PRO A 219 -15.71 -16.67 13.17
C PRO A 219 -14.56 -16.31 12.23
N SER A 220 -13.77 -17.32 11.85
CA SER A 220 -12.83 -17.20 10.72
C SER A 220 -13.61 -16.95 9.43
N TYR A 221 -13.03 -16.19 8.49
CA TYR A 221 -13.71 -15.80 7.25
C TYR A 221 -12.75 -15.63 6.09
N SER A 222 -13.29 -15.73 4.89
CA SER A 222 -12.57 -15.50 3.63
C SER A 222 -13.19 -14.34 2.86
N HIS A 223 -12.34 -13.58 2.19
CA HIS A 223 -12.76 -12.53 1.26
C HIS A 223 -11.92 -12.55 -0.01
N ALA A 224 -12.36 -11.85 -1.02
CA ALA A 224 -11.56 -11.64 -2.20
C ALA A 224 -11.80 -10.24 -2.79
N SER A 225 -10.89 -9.82 -3.66
CA SER A 225 -11.06 -8.59 -4.43
C SER A 225 -10.55 -8.73 -5.84
N VAL A 226 -11.09 -7.92 -6.74
CA VAL A 226 -10.60 -7.73 -8.10
C VAL A 226 -10.56 -6.24 -8.39
N GLY A 227 -9.42 -5.76 -8.90
CA GLY A 227 -9.20 -4.34 -9.17
C GLY A 227 -8.62 -4.10 -10.56
N ILE A 228 -8.93 -2.93 -11.10
CA ILE A 228 -8.31 -2.36 -12.29
C ILE A 228 -7.74 -0.99 -11.93
N SER A 229 -6.49 -0.76 -12.28
CA SER A 229 -5.82 0.52 -12.04
C SER A 229 -5.28 1.13 -13.31
N LYS A 230 -5.09 2.46 -13.30
CA LYS A 230 -4.54 3.23 -14.40
C LYS A 230 -3.66 4.35 -13.87
N ALA A 231 -2.39 4.37 -14.27
CA ALA A 231 -1.51 5.50 -14.00
C ALA A 231 -1.75 6.64 -15.02
N ILE A 232 -1.92 7.86 -14.54
CA ILE A 232 -2.14 9.08 -15.32
C ILE A 232 -1.29 10.21 -14.72
N GLY A 233 -0.15 10.48 -15.32
CA GLY A 233 0.81 11.45 -14.78
C GLY A 233 1.35 11.00 -13.43
N ILE A 234 1.13 11.79 -12.39
CA ILE A 234 1.54 11.46 -11.01
C ILE A 234 0.44 10.73 -10.23
N PHE A 235 -0.72 10.52 -10.83
CA PHE A 235 -1.86 9.88 -10.16
C PHE A 235 -2.05 8.46 -10.61
N THR A 236 -2.47 7.59 -9.70
CA THR A 236 -3.06 6.28 -9.98
C THR A 236 -4.54 6.34 -9.66
N LEU A 237 -5.37 5.98 -10.64
CA LEU A 237 -6.80 5.75 -10.46
C LEU A 237 -7.00 4.24 -10.29
N ASP A 238 -7.82 3.84 -9.34
CA ASP A 238 -8.18 2.43 -9.13
C ASP A 238 -9.69 2.28 -8.94
N LEU A 239 -10.20 1.16 -9.40
CA LEU A 239 -11.56 0.70 -9.16
C LEU A 239 -11.49 -0.78 -8.78
N SER A 240 -11.79 -1.07 -7.53
CA SER A 240 -11.72 -2.40 -6.96
C SER A 240 -13.07 -2.84 -6.39
N TYR A 241 -13.41 -4.10 -6.64
CA TYR A 241 -14.59 -4.73 -6.08
C TYR A 241 -14.16 -5.77 -5.06
N TYR A 242 -14.65 -5.63 -3.84
CA TYR A 242 -14.41 -6.52 -2.71
C TYR A 242 -15.65 -7.35 -2.46
N PHE A 243 -15.48 -8.60 -2.13
CA PHE A 243 -16.60 -9.51 -1.85
C PHE A 243 -16.24 -10.49 -0.73
N ASP A 244 -17.19 -10.68 0.16
CA ASP A 244 -17.16 -11.70 1.21
C ASP A 244 -17.50 -13.06 0.60
N ILE A 245 -16.76 -14.09 0.97
CA ILE A 245 -16.98 -15.46 0.45
C ILE A 245 -17.84 -16.26 1.40
N ASP A 246 -17.74 -16.02 2.70
CA ASP A 246 -18.34 -16.84 3.75
C ASP A 246 -19.68 -16.30 4.28
N ASP A 247 -20.19 -15.19 3.71
CA ASP A 247 -21.44 -14.53 4.12
C ASP A 247 -21.45 -14.14 5.63
N THR A 248 -20.31 -13.62 6.11
CA THR A 248 -20.09 -13.27 7.53
C THR A 248 -20.60 -11.88 7.90
N LYS A 249 -21.64 -11.41 7.25
CA LYS A 249 -22.24 -10.06 7.27
C LYS A 249 -22.42 -9.43 8.65
N GLU A 250 -22.65 -10.23 9.68
CA GLU A 250 -22.99 -9.72 11.01
C GLU A 250 -21.79 -9.11 11.76
N PHE A 251 -20.55 -9.39 11.31
CA PHE A 251 -19.37 -9.06 12.10
C PHE A 251 -18.71 -7.71 11.70
N TRP A 252 -18.73 -7.32 10.42
CA TRP A 252 -17.95 -6.21 9.90
C TRP A 252 -18.75 -4.98 9.47
N VAL A 253 -20.07 -5.05 9.40
CA VAL A 253 -20.85 -4.01 8.74
C VAL A 253 -21.58 -3.11 9.72
N ARG A 254 -21.11 -1.87 9.80
CA ARG A 254 -21.92 -0.75 10.23
C ARG A 254 -22.26 0.09 9.00
N GLY A 255 -23.46 -0.01 8.49
CA GLY A 255 -23.90 0.90 7.45
C GLY A 255 -24.94 0.25 6.53
N ASN A 256 -24.53 -0.61 5.67
CA ASN A 256 -25.44 -1.31 4.77
C ASN A 256 -25.27 -2.83 4.95
N ASP A 257 -26.37 -3.57 4.84
CA ASP A 257 -26.40 -5.05 4.93
C ASP A 257 -25.68 -5.74 3.75
N GLU A 258 -24.86 -5.02 2.98
CA GLU A 258 -24.15 -5.53 1.81
C GLU A 258 -22.68 -5.79 2.17
N PRO A 259 -22.21 -7.04 2.09
CA PRO A 259 -20.83 -7.40 2.40
C PRO A 259 -19.86 -7.01 1.29
N ASP A 260 -20.39 -6.64 0.13
CA ASP A 260 -19.62 -6.35 -1.07
C ASP A 260 -19.42 -4.84 -1.22
N ALA A 261 -18.21 -4.41 -1.56
CA ALA A 261 -17.90 -3.00 -1.73
C ALA A 261 -17.28 -2.72 -3.10
N LEU A 262 -17.75 -1.69 -3.79
CA LEU A 262 -17.10 -1.12 -4.96
C LEU A 262 -16.35 0.14 -4.54
N VAL A 263 -15.03 0.07 -4.52
CA VAL A 263 -14.16 1.16 -4.07
C VAL A 263 -13.49 1.82 -5.25
N PHE A 264 -13.63 3.14 -5.34
CA PHE A 264 -12.86 3.99 -6.23
C PHE A 264 -11.78 4.70 -5.44
N SER A 265 -10.57 4.81 -5.99
CA SER A 265 -9.51 5.59 -5.39
C SER A 265 -8.72 6.44 -6.39
N VAL A 266 -8.11 7.50 -5.86
CA VAL A 266 -7.12 8.33 -6.53
C VAL A 266 -5.96 8.52 -5.58
N SER A 267 -4.77 8.09 -5.97
CA SER A 267 -3.57 8.19 -5.14
C SER A 267 -2.39 8.79 -5.90
N SER A 268 -1.40 9.25 -5.16
CA SER A 268 -0.11 9.71 -5.67
C SER A 268 1.00 9.36 -4.70
N SER A 269 2.18 9.03 -5.24
CA SER A 269 3.41 8.80 -4.47
C SER A 269 4.52 9.72 -4.99
N PHE A 270 5.39 10.19 -4.11
CA PHE A 270 6.47 11.14 -4.40
C PHE A 270 7.63 11.03 -3.40
#